data_66e83043c67ea5125e6d7252325f9911
#
_entry.id   66e83043c67ea5125e6d7252325f9911
#
_cell.length_a   1.000
_cell.length_b   1.000
_cell.length_c   1.000
_cell.angle_alpha   90.00
_cell.angle_beta   90.00
_cell.angle_gamma   90.00
#
_symmetry.space_group_name_H-M   'P 1'
#
loop_
_entity.id
_entity.type
_entity.pdbx_description
1 polymer ?
#
loop_
_entity_poly.entity_id
_entity_poly.type
_entity_poly.pdbx_seq_one_letter_code
_entity_poly.pdbx_strand_id
1 'polypeptide(L)'
;MFGARAVQSAVLNAYPSAALSVLVVWVPVLEADSVGAAQAVAHHISDRRASHFYDGQRRIATAVAASVGGVGNIAWDCYLFYPAGAGWAGVPPTPKQWMHQLGPGTWADPGRYHWGDRLGVELQSAAADLLG
;
A
#
# COMPACT_ATOMS: atom_id res chain seq x y z
N MET A 1 0.95 0.53 -11.19
CA MET A 1 1.62 -0.59 -11.85
C MET A 1 2.98 -0.86 -11.28
N PHE A 2 3.84 0.13 -11.26
CA PHE A 2 5.17 0.00 -10.69
C PHE A 2 5.14 -0.46 -9.23
N GLY A 3 4.28 0.17 -8.42
CA GLY A 3 4.16 -0.17 -7.01
C GLY A 3 3.73 -1.61 -6.75
N ALA A 4 2.75 -2.11 -7.51
CA ALA A 4 2.29 -3.49 -7.37
C ALA A 4 3.42 -4.49 -7.68
N ARG A 5 4.18 -4.24 -8.74
CA ARG A 5 5.32 -5.09 -9.10
C ARG A 5 6.42 -5.01 -8.06
N ALA A 6 6.65 -3.83 -7.48
CA ALA A 6 7.64 -3.66 -6.41
C ALA A 6 7.25 -4.47 -5.16
N VAL A 7 5.98 -4.48 -4.77
CA VAL A 7 5.49 -5.28 -3.65
C VAL A 7 5.67 -6.76 -3.93
N GLN A 8 5.29 -7.23 -5.13
CA GLN A 8 5.47 -8.63 -5.51
C GLN A 8 6.94 -9.04 -5.43
N SER A 9 7.82 -8.23 -6.00
CA SER A 9 9.25 -8.54 -6.10
C SER A 9 9.99 -8.36 -4.77
N ALA A 10 9.85 -7.21 -4.14
CA ALA A 10 10.65 -6.82 -2.99
C ALA A 10 10.14 -7.38 -1.66
N VAL A 11 8.86 -7.74 -1.59
CA VAL A 11 8.25 -8.25 -0.36
C VAL A 11 7.88 -9.72 -0.51
N LEU A 12 6.95 -10.02 -1.40
CA LEU A 12 6.39 -11.38 -1.48
C LEU A 12 7.40 -12.39 -2.01
N ASN A 13 8.11 -12.08 -3.08
CA ASN A 13 9.13 -12.96 -3.63
C ASN A 13 10.38 -13.04 -2.75
N ALA A 14 10.72 -11.95 -2.06
CA ALA A 14 11.88 -11.91 -1.17
C ALA A 14 11.66 -12.75 0.09
N TYR A 15 10.42 -12.89 0.53
CA TYR A 15 10.05 -13.65 1.72
C TYR A 15 8.94 -14.67 1.39
N PRO A 16 9.25 -15.67 0.57
CA PRO A 16 8.20 -16.55 0.02
C PRO A 16 7.51 -17.42 1.06
N SER A 17 8.16 -17.69 2.19
CA SER A 17 7.61 -18.54 3.25
C SER A 17 7.14 -17.75 4.47
N ALA A 18 7.22 -16.41 4.44
CA ALA A 18 6.83 -15.60 5.58
C ALA A 18 5.31 -15.54 5.75
N ALA A 19 4.87 -15.53 6.99
CA ALA A 19 3.45 -15.39 7.35
C ALA A 19 3.02 -13.93 7.20
N LEU A 20 2.82 -13.49 5.97
CA LEU A 20 2.38 -12.14 5.62
C LEU A 20 0.98 -12.19 5.05
N SER A 21 0.20 -11.14 5.32
CA SER A 21 -1.05 -10.88 4.61
C SER A 21 -0.92 -9.52 3.92
N VAL A 22 -1.24 -9.46 2.64
CA VAL A 22 -1.18 -8.23 1.85
C VAL A 22 -2.59 -7.87 1.41
N LEU A 23 -3.04 -6.68 1.80
CA LEU A 23 -4.28 -6.12 1.29
C LEU A 23 -3.93 -5.11 0.20
N VAL A 24 -4.42 -5.37 -1.00
CA VAL A 24 -4.24 -4.47 -2.14
C VAL A 24 -5.56 -3.74 -2.34
N VAL A 25 -5.54 -2.44 -2.12
CA VAL A 25 -6.73 -1.61 -2.28
C VAL A 25 -6.56 -0.77 -3.54
N TRP A 26 -7.41 -1.02 -4.52
CA TRP A 26 -7.42 -0.29 -5.78
C TRP A 26 -8.34 0.91 -5.64
N VAL A 27 -7.77 2.11 -5.76
CA VAL A 27 -8.48 3.38 -5.54
C VAL A 27 -8.63 4.11 -6.87
N PRO A 28 -9.85 4.46 -7.30
CA PRO A 28 -10.04 5.27 -8.50
C PRO A 28 -9.62 6.72 -8.23
N VAL A 29 -8.51 7.13 -8.81
CA VAL A 29 -7.96 8.49 -8.69
C VAL A 29 -8.19 9.28 -9.96
N LEU A 30 -8.02 8.63 -11.10
CA LEU A 30 -8.21 9.21 -12.42
C LEU A 30 -9.58 8.81 -12.97
N GLU A 31 -10.13 9.63 -13.87
CA GLU A 31 -11.42 9.37 -14.49
C GLU A 31 -11.46 8.03 -15.23
N ALA A 32 -10.32 7.59 -15.78
CA ALA A 32 -10.22 6.32 -16.49
C ALA A 32 -10.12 5.10 -15.56
N ASP A 33 -9.95 5.32 -14.26
CA ASP A 33 -9.87 4.22 -13.30
C ASP A 33 -11.24 3.58 -13.11
N SER A 34 -11.27 2.24 -13.04
CA SER A 34 -12.50 1.47 -12.91
C SER A 34 -12.21 0.10 -12.31
N VAL A 35 -13.26 -0.63 -11.93
CA VAL A 35 -13.15 -2.02 -11.52
C VAL A 35 -12.45 -2.85 -12.60
N GLY A 36 -12.83 -2.67 -13.87
CA GLY A 36 -12.21 -3.39 -14.98
C GLY A 36 -10.73 -3.07 -15.15
N ALA A 37 -10.34 -1.81 -15.01
CA ALA A 37 -8.94 -1.41 -15.06
C ALA A 37 -8.15 -2.02 -13.89
N ALA A 38 -8.72 -2.04 -12.68
CA ALA A 38 -8.10 -2.66 -11.53
C ALA A 38 -7.93 -4.18 -11.73
N GLN A 39 -8.94 -4.85 -12.23
CA GLN A 39 -8.87 -6.29 -12.52
C GLN A 39 -7.81 -6.61 -13.57
N ALA A 40 -7.63 -5.76 -14.57
CA ALA A 40 -6.65 -5.94 -15.64
C ALA A 40 -5.21 -5.98 -15.13
N VAL A 41 -4.92 -5.32 -14.00
CA VAL A 41 -3.56 -5.22 -13.44
C VAL A 41 -3.38 -5.98 -12.13
N ALA A 42 -4.45 -6.57 -11.59
CA ALA A 42 -4.40 -7.29 -10.31
C ALA A 42 -3.40 -8.45 -10.35
N HIS A 43 -3.15 -9.04 -11.52
CA HIS A 43 -2.19 -10.13 -11.68
C HIS A 43 -0.74 -9.73 -11.34
N HIS A 44 -0.43 -8.44 -11.27
CA HIS A 44 0.90 -7.99 -10.86
C HIS A 44 1.23 -8.37 -9.42
N ILE A 45 0.22 -8.64 -8.61
CA ILE A 45 0.37 -9.25 -7.28
C ILE A 45 -0.52 -10.50 -7.27
N SER A 46 0.06 -11.64 -7.55
CA SER A 46 -0.67 -12.91 -7.71
C SER A 46 -0.43 -13.92 -6.59
N ASP A 47 0.29 -13.53 -5.55
CA ASP A 47 0.60 -14.38 -4.40
C ASP A 47 -0.69 -14.68 -3.61
N ARG A 48 -0.80 -15.92 -3.07
CA ARG A 48 -1.98 -16.35 -2.31
C ARG A 48 -2.19 -15.55 -1.02
N ARG A 49 -1.15 -14.91 -0.51
CA ARG A 49 -1.23 -14.07 0.70
C ARG A 49 -1.85 -12.71 0.42
N ALA A 50 -2.06 -12.36 -0.83
CA ALA A 50 -2.62 -11.08 -1.24
C ALA A 50 -4.13 -11.19 -1.48
N SER A 51 -4.87 -10.21 -0.99
CA SER A 51 -6.29 -10.03 -1.25
C SER A 51 -6.51 -8.68 -1.89
N HIS A 52 -7.37 -8.64 -2.92
CA HIS A 52 -7.60 -7.43 -3.71
C HIS A 52 -9.00 -6.87 -3.44
N PHE A 53 -9.07 -5.56 -3.24
CA PHE A 53 -10.30 -4.82 -3.00
C PHE A 53 -10.36 -3.61 -3.92
N TYR A 54 -11.55 -3.28 -4.41
CA TYR A 54 -11.77 -2.05 -5.15
C TYR A 54 -12.55 -1.07 -4.29
N ASP A 55 -11.94 0.09 -4.00
CA ASP A 55 -12.50 1.12 -3.13
C ASP A 55 -13.17 2.22 -3.98
N GLY A 56 -14.29 1.88 -4.60
CA GLY A 56 -14.96 2.74 -5.57
C GLY A 56 -15.39 4.11 -5.03
N GLN A 57 -15.69 4.20 -3.74
CA GLN A 57 -16.09 5.45 -3.09
C GLN A 57 -14.97 6.11 -2.30
N ARG A 58 -13.77 5.58 -2.40
CA ARG A 58 -12.56 6.09 -1.74
C ARG A 58 -12.68 6.15 -0.21
N ARG A 59 -13.50 5.29 0.38
CA ARG A 59 -13.71 5.28 1.84
C ARG A 59 -12.47 4.77 2.58
N ILE A 60 -11.88 3.69 2.09
CA ILE A 60 -10.64 3.14 2.67
C ILE A 60 -9.51 4.14 2.49
N ALA A 61 -9.36 4.70 1.29
CA ALA A 61 -8.32 5.68 0.99
C ALA A 61 -8.43 6.93 1.87
N THR A 62 -9.64 7.41 2.14
CA THR A 62 -9.90 8.55 3.01
C THR A 62 -9.52 8.24 4.46
N ALA A 63 -9.92 7.07 4.96
CA ALA A 63 -9.63 6.65 6.32
C ALA A 63 -8.13 6.42 6.54
N VAL A 64 -7.45 5.81 5.57
CA VAL A 64 -6.00 5.57 5.63
C VAL A 64 -5.24 6.89 5.63
N ALA A 65 -5.59 7.83 4.75
CA ALA A 65 -4.94 9.14 4.73
C ALA A 65 -5.07 9.84 6.08
N ALA A 66 -6.27 9.83 6.67
CA ALA A 66 -6.50 10.42 7.98
C ALA A 66 -5.63 9.79 9.08
N SER A 67 -5.40 8.48 9.00
CA SER A 67 -4.61 7.76 10.01
C SER A 67 -3.12 8.11 10.00
N VAL A 68 -2.62 8.70 8.93
CA VAL A 68 -1.20 9.07 8.76
C VAL A 68 -1.00 10.57 8.55
N GLY A 69 -1.94 11.38 9.02
CA GLY A 69 -1.81 12.83 9.02
C GLY A 69 -2.41 13.55 7.82
N GLY A 70 -3.12 12.84 6.95
CA GLY A 70 -3.71 13.41 5.73
C GLY A 70 -5.22 13.59 5.80
N VAL A 71 -5.76 14.08 6.90
CA VAL A 71 -7.21 14.32 7.05
C VAL A 71 -7.73 15.17 5.88
N GLY A 72 -8.81 14.73 5.25
CA GLY A 72 -9.42 15.41 4.11
C GLY A 72 -8.83 15.04 2.76
N ASN A 73 -7.83 14.18 2.73
CA ASN A 73 -7.18 13.69 1.51
C ASN A 73 -7.48 12.21 1.29
N ILE A 74 -6.97 11.66 0.20
CA ILE A 74 -7.06 10.24 -0.09
C ILE A 74 -5.65 9.65 -0.19
N ALA A 75 -5.48 8.43 0.33
CA ALA A 75 -4.23 7.69 0.20
C ALA A 75 -4.29 6.86 -1.08
N TRP A 76 -3.29 7.07 -1.96
CA TRP A 76 -3.05 6.24 -3.13
C TRP A 76 -1.54 6.20 -3.34
N ASP A 77 -1.04 5.16 -3.96
CA ASP A 77 0.40 4.90 -4.03
C ASP A 77 1.06 4.93 -2.65
N CYS A 78 0.36 4.42 -1.64
CA CYS A 78 0.83 4.34 -0.26
C CYS A 78 1.02 2.88 0.15
N TYR A 79 2.03 2.63 0.97
CA TYR A 79 2.41 1.31 1.46
C TYR A 79 2.51 1.37 2.98
N LEU A 80 1.69 0.59 3.66
CA LEU A 80 1.58 0.63 5.11
C LEU A 80 1.87 -0.75 5.69
N PHE A 81 2.65 -0.78 6.76
CA PHE A 81 3.10 -2.01 7.41
C PHE A 81 2.54 -2.06 8.83
N TYR A 82 1.84 -3.14 9.15
CA TYR A 82 1.21 -3.35 10.44
C TYR A 82 1.73 -4.62 11.08
N PRO A 83 1.97 -4.63 12.41
CA PRO A 83 2.34 -5.86 13.11
C PRO A 83 1.19 -6.85 13.11
N ALA A 84 1.50 -8.12 13.35
CA ALA A 84 0.52 -9.17 13.49
C ALA A 84 -0.49 -8.80 14.60
N GLY A 85 -1.76 -9.09 14.35
CA GLY A 85 -2.82 -8.77 15.32
C GLY A 85 -3.37 -7.36 15.22
N ALA A 86 -2.81 -6.50 14.39
CA ALA A 86 -3.37 -5.17 14.16
C ALA A 86 -4.78 -5.31 13.57
N GLY A 87 -5.74 -4.63 14.19
CA GLY A 87 -7.13 -4.70 13.77
C GLY A 87 -7.67 -3.34 13.37
N TRP A 88 -8.61 -3.35 12.45
CA TRP A 88 -9.29 -2.14 11.99
C TRP A 88 -10.72 -2.16 12.57
N ALA A 89 -10.96 -1.35 13.58
CA ALA A 89 -12.28 -1.24 14.22
C ALA A 89 -12.82 0.18 14.04
N GLY A 90 -13.40 0.45 12.88
CA GLY A 90 -13.95 1.77 12.54
C GLY A 90 -12.92 2.72 11.94
N VAL A 91 -11.73 2.82 12.54
CA VAL A 91 -10.60 3.60 12.02
C VAL A 91 -9.39 2.69 11.89
N PRO A 92 -8.54 2.91 10.88
CA PRO A 92 -7.32 2.12 10.75
C PRO A 92 -6.34 2.47 11.88
N PRO A 93 -5.60 1.49 12.39
CA PRO A 93 -4.56 1.77 13.38
C PRO A 93 -3.40 2.52 12.73
N THR A 94 -2.54 3.11 13.56
CA THR A 94 -1.30 3.72 13.08
C THR A 94 -0.37 2.61 12.61
N PRO A 95 0.18 2.69 11.39
CA PRO A 95 1.11 1.67 10.90
C PRO A 95 2.44 1.75 11.65
N LYS A 96 3.12 0.61 11.74
CA LYS A 96 4.48 0.56 12.29
C LYS A 96 5.45 1.36 11.41
N GLN A 97 5.25 1.29 10.09
CA GLN A 97 6.01 2.05 9.12
C GLN A 97 5.14 2.26 7.88
N TRP A 98 5.35 3.37 7.18
CA TRP A 98 4.70 3.60 5.90
C TRP A 98 5.56 4.45 4.98
N MET A 99 5.31 4.34 3.70
CA MET A 99 5.98 5.10 2.65
C MET A 99 5.03 5.32 1.48
N HIS A 100 5.39 6.17 0.55
CA HIS A 100 4.51 6.52 -0.56
C HIS A 100 5.29 6.95 -1.81
N GLN A 101 4.59 7.01 -2.93
CA GLN A 101 5.10 7.52 -4.21
C GLN A 101 4.42 8.82 -4.61
N LEU A 102 3.75 9.51 -3.69
CA LEU A 102 3.15 10.83 -3.95
C LEU A 102 4.25 11.87 -4.00
N GLY A 103 4.31 12.63 -5.11
CA GLY A 103 5.37 13.59 -5.32
C GLY A 103 5.38 14.74 -4.32
N PRO A 104 6.39 15.62 -4.41
CA PRO A 104 6.47 16.80 -3.55
C PRO A 104 5.26 17.72 -3.76
N GLY A 105 4.88 18.46 -2.72
CA GLY A 105 3.73 19.35 -2.76
C GLY A 105 2.39 18.67 -2.48
N THR A 106 2.38 17.38 -2.17
CA THR A 106 1.18 16.67 -1.73
C THR A 106 1.04 16.71 -0.21
N TRP A 107 -0.06 16.15 0.30
CA TRP A 107 -0.30 16.06 1.75
C TRP A 107 0.67 15.11 2.46
N ALA A 108 1.26 14.16 1.73
CA ALA A 108 2.05 13.09 2.32
C ALA A 108 3.43 13.56 2.74
N ASP A 109 3.93 13.04 3.86
CA ASP A 109 5.23 13.38 4.42
C ASP A 109 6.34 13.19 3.37
N PRO A 110 7.05 14.25 2.97
CA PRO A 110 8.09 14.15 1.96
C PRO A 110 9.28 13.26 2.37
N GLY A 111 9.50 13.07 3.66
CA GLY A 111 10.53 12.19 4.16
C GLY A 111 10.24 10.70 3.94
N ARG A 112 9.00 10.36 3.56
CA ARG A 112 8.56 8.99 3.28
C ARG A 112 8.39 8.72 1.79
N TYR A 113 8.78 9.66 0.94
CA TYR A 113 8.66 9.53 -0.50
C TYR A 113 9.80 8.69 -1.06
N HIS A 114 9.44 7.59 -1.73
CA HIS A 114 10.40 6.74 -2.44
C HIS A 114 9.84 6.38 -3.81
N TRP A 115 10.72 6.25 -4.79
CA TRP A 115 10.34 5.86 -6.14
C TRP A 115 11.48 5.07 -6.79
N GLY A 116 11.21 4.44 -7.92
CA GLY A 116 12.21 3.68 -8.65
C GLY A 116 12.77 2.52 -7.81
N ASP A 117 14.05 2.23 -7.99
CA ASP A 117 14.72 1.14 -7.27
C ASP A 117 14.74 1.36 -5.75
N ARG A 118 14.74 2.62 -5.31
CA ARG A 118 14.72 2.95 -3.91
C ARG A 118 13.45 2.47 -3.21
N LEU A 119 12.31 2.53 -3.90
CA LEU A 119 11.07 2.01 -3.35
C LEU A 119 11.19 0.53 -3.01
N GLY A 120 11.74 -0.28 -3.92
CA GLY A 120 11.95 -1.71 -3.67
C GLY A 120 12.84 -1.97 -2.48
N VAL A 121 13.94 -1.23 -2.35
CA VAL A 121 14.86 -1.35 -1.22
C VAL A 121 14.15 -1.02 0.10
N GLU A 122 13.40 0.06 0.13
CA GLU A 122 12.70 0.49 1.36
C GLU A 122 11.54 -0.43 1.72
N LEU A 123 10.80 -0.95 0.74
CA LEU A 123 9.76 -1.95 0.98
C LEU A 123 10.35 -3.22 1.59
N GLN A 124 11.46 -3.70 1.06
CA GLN A 124 12.12 -4.91 1.57
C GLN A 124 12.65 -4.70 2.99
N SER A 125 13.22 -3.54 3.27
CA SER A 125 13.72 -3.18 4.59
C SER A 125 12.58 -3.10 5.61
N ALA A 126 11.46 -2.50 5.25
CA ALA A 126 10.28 -2.42 6.11
C ALA A 126 9.69 -3.81 6.41
N ALA A 127 9.65 -4.67 5.42
CA ALA A 127 9.19 -6.05 5.60
C ALA A 127 10.14 -6.83 6.52
N ALA A 128 11.44 -6.65 6.38
CA ALA A 128 12.42 -7.29 7.25
C ALA A 128 12.24 -6.85 8.71
N ASP A 129 12.04 -5.56 8.95
CA ASP A 129 11.79 -5.02 10.29
C ASP A 129 10.50 -5.56 10.88
N LEU A 130 9.47 -5.72 10.06
CA LEU A 130 8.17 -6.24 10.49
C LEU A 130 8.26 -7.72 10.88
N LEU A 131 9.03 -8.49 10.14
CA LEU A 131 9.19 -9.93 10.34
C LEU A 131 10.22 -10.27 11.43
N GLY A 132 11.10 -9.36 11.67
CA GLY A 132 12.22 -9.43 12.56
C GLY A 132 12.14 -9.91 13.86
#